data_b276dead919c2bb1d5b7523b4bd4afcc
#
_entry.id   b276dead919c2bb1d5b7523b4bd4afcc
#
_cell.length_a   1.000
_cell.length_b   1.000
_cell.length_c   1.000
_cell.angle_alpha   90.00
_cell.angle_beta   90.00
_cell.angle_gamma   90.00
#
_symmetry.space_group_name_H-M   'P 1'
#
loop_
_entity.id
_entity.type
_entity.pdbx_description
1 polymer ?
#
loop_
_entity_poly.entity_id
_entity_poly.type
_entity_poly.pdbx_seq_one_letter_code
_entity_poly.pdbx_strand_id
1 'polypeptide(L)'
;MVVFVIAGVVFGGRVTAESPSAKLWPSAFQTGSFHWVVGPPIVAARESTAEVTYFSIKDPSVVRFEDRWHLFCTVRGKPRTHQVEYLILRDWKDKQPRREFLKITDGYYCAPQVFYFRPHKKWYLIYQTSDPSRKPALQPAFSTNERLDDVEGWSPPSFLFPTGPEGVQRWIDFWIICDEERAYLFFTSLDGQFWRSETPLKDFPHGWSQPRVVLRADIFEAAHVYRLKGLPLYLAIIEAQNGSRRYYKAYLADRLDGEWRALAAERDKPFLGPQNVTFRGEPWCESFSHGELIREGIDERMEVNPDRLEMLFQGVSDQEMRGKVYGEIPWRLGLAVQQLPMIRERK
;
A
#
# COMPACT_ATOMS: atom_id res chain seq x y z
N MET A 1 66.56 -55.23 8.11
CA MET A 1 65.18 -54.87 8.47
C MET A 1 64.91 -53.52 7.79
N VAL A 2 64.30 -53.59 6.61
CA VAL A 2 64.09 -52.42 5.76
C VAL A 2 62.62 -51.96 5.95
N VAL A 3 62.43 -50.74 6.40
CA VAL A 3 61.09 -50.15 6.58
C VAL A 3 60.75 -49.35 5.34
N PHE A 4 59.71 -49.78 4.63
CA PHE A 4 59.09 -49.01 3.54
C PHE A 4 58.08 -47.96 4.10
N VAL A 5 58.31 -46.70 3.84
CA VAL A 5 57.35 -45.61 4.08
C VAL A 5 56.56 -45.38 2.79
N ILE A 6 55.25 -45.63 2.82
CA ILE A 6 54.34 -45.34 1.73
C ILE A 6 53.79 -43.91 1.98
N ALA A 7 54.14 -42.97 1.08
CA ALA A 7 53.56 -41.64 1.08
C ALA A 7 52.18 -41.68 0.38
N GLY A 8 51.10 -41.47 1.10
CA GLY A 8 49.75 -41.29 0.53
C GLY A 8 49.54 -39.85 0.04
N VAL A 9 49.33 -39.70 -1.26
CA VAL A 9 48.91 -38.41 -1.86
C VAL A 9 47.41 -38.27 -1.70
N VAL A 10 46.99 -37.29 -0.87
CA VAL A 10 45.60 -36.91 -0.73
C VAL A 10 45.29 -35.83 -1.79
N PHE A 11 44.52 -36.17 -2.82
CA PHE A 11 43.93 -35.21 -3.74
C PHE A 11 42.79 -34.48 -3.03
N GLY A 12 43.06 -33.30 -2.52
CA GLY A 12 42.07 -32.35 -2.04
C GLY A 12 41.33 -31.70 -3.20
N GLY A 13 40.18 -32.26 -3.61
CA GLY A 13 39.27 -31.60 -4.52
C GLY A 13 38.69 -30.33 -3.87
N ARG A 14 39.08 -29.16 -4.32
CA ARG A 14 38.38 -27.91 -4.00
C ARG A 14 37.00 -27.97 -4.65
N VAL A 15 35.97 -28.19 -3.84
CA VAL A 15 34.59 -27.89 -4.21
C VAL A 15 34.47 -26.36 -4.16
N THR A 16 34.56 -25.72 -5.33
CA THR A 16 34.17 -24.33 -5.47
C THR A 16 32.66 -24.28 -5.30
N ALA A 17 32.20 -23.81 -4.14
CA ALA A 17 30.81 -23.42 -3.97
C ALA A 17 30.52 -22.31 -5.00
N GLU A 18 29.69 -22.61 -6.00
CA GLU A 18 29.12 -21.59 -6.86
C GLU A 18 28.41 -20.58 -5.98
N SER A 19 28.86 -19.34 -6.00
CA SER A 19 28.15 -18.22 -5.41
C SER A 19 26.74 -18.19 -6.01
N PRO A 20 25.66 -18.11 -5.22
CA PRO A 20 24.33 -18.01 -5.78
C PRO A 20 24.31 -16.81 -6.74
N SER A 21 23.97 -17.07 -8.01
CA SER A 21 23.88 -16.03 -9.02
C SER A 21 22.98 -14.92 -8.48
N ALA A 22 23.53 -13.72 -8.30
CA ALA A 22 22.77 -12.58 -7.85
C ALA A 22 21.56 -12.43 -8.78
N LYS A 23 20.34 -12.60 -8.25
CA LYS A 23 19.12 -12.44 -9.03
C LYS A 23 19.14 -11.06 -9.67
N LEU A 24 19.16 -11.02 -11.00
CA LEU A 24 19.07 -9.75 -11.73
C LEU A 24 17.75 -9.07 -11.38
N TRP A 25 17.81 -7.80 -11.06
CA TRP A 25 16.61 -7.02 -10.81
C TRP A 25 15.71 -7.02 -12.04
N PRO A 26 14.37 -7.09 -11.87
CA PRO A 26 13.45 -6.92 -12.99
C PRO A 26 13.74 -5.61 -13.73
N SER A 27 13.64 -5.60 -15.05
CA SER A 27 14.04 -4.45 -15.88
C SER A 27 13.35 -3.14 -15.48
N ALA A 28 12.10 -3.20 -15.05
CA ALA A 28 11.38 -2.04 -14.56
C ALA A 28 12.04 -1.38 -13.35
N PHE A 29 12.63 -2.16 -12.45
CA PHE A 29 13.36 -1.66 -11.28
C PHE A 29 14.78 -1.18 -11.60
N GLN A 30 15.34 -1.58 -12.74
CA GLN A 30 16.63 -1.07 -13.22
C GLN A 30 16.47 0.26 -13.96
N THR A 31 15.38 0.41 -14.72
CA THR A 31 15.18 1.52 -15.66
C THR A 31 14.19 2.57 -15.16
N GLY A 32 13.39 2.26 -14.12
CA GLY A 32 12.27 3.07 -13.67
C GLY A 32 11.14 3.15 -14.71
N SER A 33 11.06 2.21 -15.65
CA SER A 33 10.03 2.20 -16.70
C SER A 33 9.00 1.12 -16.39
N PHE A 34 7.82 1.57 -16.02
CA PHE A 34 6.68 0.72 -15.75
C PHE A 34 5.65 0.87 -16.87
N HIS A 35 4.92 -0.19 -17.15
CA HIS A 35 3.79 -0.18 -18.05
C HIS A 35 2.67 -1.04 -17.46
N TRP A 36 1.43 -0.52 -17.52
CA TRP A 36 0.31 -1.14 -16.86
C TRP A 36 -0.85 -1.41 -17.81
N VAL A 37 -1.57 -2.50 -17.55
CA VAL A 37 -2.83 -2.82 -18.23
C VAL A 37 -3.95 -2.70 -17.21
N VAL A 38 -4.95 -1.89 -17.52
CA VAL A 38 -6.11 -1.63 -16.67
C VAL A 38 -7.37 -2.16 -17.34
N GLY A 39 -8.14 -2.96 -16.60
CA GLY A 39 -9.46 -3.44 -17.01
C GLY A 39 -10.58 -2.43 -16.68
N PRO A 40 -11.84 -2.81 -16.89
CA PRO A 40 -12.98 -2.02 -16.44
C PRO A 40 -12.99 -1.91 -14.90
N PRO A 41 -13.74 -0.95 -14.32
CA PRO A 41 -13.89 -0.84 -12.88
C PRO A 41 -14.38 -2.15 -12.25
N ILE A 42 -13.81 -2.54 -11.12
CA ILE A 42 -14.16 -3.78 -10.42
C ILE A 42 -15.16 -3.58 -9.29
N VAL A 43 -15.10 -2.42 -8.60
CA VAL A 43 -16.02 -2.05 -7.51
C VAL A 43 -16.41 -0.59 -7.66
N ALA A 44 -17.70 -0.32 -7.56
CA ALA A 44 -18.28 1.01 -7.44
C ALA A 44 -18.91 1.22 -6.06
N ALA A 45 -19.22 2.47 -5.71
CA ALA A 45 -20.01 2.78 -4.52
C ALA A 45 -21.35 2.01 -4.55
N ARG A 46 -21.94 1.81 -3.36
CA ARG A 46 -23.30 1.26 -3.24
C ARG A 46 -24.29 2.19 -3.95
N GLU A 47 -25.41 1.61 -4.36
CA GLU A 47 -26.55 2.40 -4.82
C GLU A 47 -27.07 3.27 -3.66
N SER A 48 -27.40 4.52 -3.97
CA SER A 48 -27.99 5.46 -3.02
C SER A 48 -29.45 5.13 -2.77
N THR A 49 -29.93 5.44 -1.57
CA THR A 49 -31.35 5.33 -1.20
C THR A 49 -31.94 6.76 -1.02
N ALA A 50 -33.21 6.85 -0.67
CA ALA A 50 -33.83 8.15 -0.34
C ALA A 50 -33.18 8.83 0.89
N GLU A 51 -32.59 8.04 1.80
CA GLU A 51 -32.05 8.52 3.08
C GLU A 51 -30.51 8.66 3.05
N VAL A 52 -29.83 7.88 2.19
CA VAL A 52 -28.37 7.81 2.17
C VAL A 52 -27.86 7.94 0.74
N THR A 53 -26.99 8.93 0.54
CA THR A 53 -26.26 9.11 -0.73
C THR A 53 -24.84 8.56 -0.59
N TYR A 54 -24.43 7.68 -1.48
CA TYR A 54 -23.06 7.19 -1.62
C TYR A 54 -22.40 7.79 -2.86
N PHE A 55 -21.34 8.57 -2.65
CA PHE A 55 -20.62 9.25 -3.74
C PHE A 55 -19.52 8.39 -4.34
N SER A 56 -18.74 7.72 -3.48
CA SER A 56 -17.54 7.02 -3.91
C SER A 56 -17.16 5.87 -2.99
N ILE A 57 -16.38 4.94 -3.55
CA ILE A 57 -15.57 3.96 -2.82
C ILE A 57 -14.11 4.22 -3.15
N LYS A 58 -13.26 4.33 -2.13
CA LYS A 58 -11.87 4.82 -2.21
C LYS A 58 -10.96 4.12 -1.21
N ASP A 59 -9.66 4.52 -1.26
CA ASP A 59 -8.63 4.15 -0.30
C ASP A 59 -8.65 2.63 0.01
N PRO A 60 -8.51 1.75 -1.00
CA PRO A 60 -8.60 0.32 -0.77
C PRO A 60 -7.38 -0.21 -0.03
N SER A 61 -7.61 -1.07 0.95
CA SER A 61 -6.62 -1.98 1.51
C SER A 61 -7.06 -3.43 1.33
N VAL A 62 -6.14 -4.31 0.94
CA VAL A 62 -6.50 -5.65 0.48
C VAL A 62 -5.55 -6.73 0.95
N VAL A 63 -6.14 -7.88 1.34
CA VAL A 63 -5.39 -9.12 1.60
C VAL A 63 -6.09 -10.30 0.92
N ARG A 64 -5.30 -11.29 0.49
CA ARG A 64 -5.83 -12.59 0.10
C ARG A 64 -5.70 -13.54 1.28
N PHE A 65 -6.82 -14.00 1.82
CA PHE A 65 -6.87 -14.92 2.95
C PHE A 65 -7.96 -15.96 2.71
N GLU A 66 -7.69 -17.23 3.03
CA GLU A 66 -8.63 -18.36 2.85
C GLU A 66 -9.27 -18.39 1.45
N ASP A 67 -8.43 -18.21 0.42
CA ASP A 67 -8.83 -18.18 -1.00
C ASP A 67 -9.86 -17.11 -1.39
N ARG A 68 -9.99 -16.07 -0.58
CA ARG A 68 -10.83 -14.90 -0.84
C ARG A 68 -10.01 -13.61 -0.83
N TRP A 69 -10.51 -12.63 -1.54
CA TRP A 69 -10.03 -11.26 -1.42
C TRP A 69 -10.85 -10.52 -0.37
N HIS A 70 -10.18 -9.96 0.61
CA HIS A 70 -10.75 -9.16 1.68
C HIS A 70 -10.32 -7.72 1.49
N LEU A 71 -11.27 -6.85 1.17
CA LEU A 71 -11.04 -5.44 0.92
C LEU A 71 -11.66 -4.60 2.03
N PHE A 72 -10.90 -3.61 2.45
CA PHE A 72 -11.34 -2.56 3.38
C PHE A 72 -11.23 -1.23 2.65
N CYS A 73 -12.31 -0.52 2.48
CA CYS A 73 -12.38 0.66 1.64
C CYS A 73 -13.10 1.80 2.33
N THR A 74 -12.64 3.02 2.10
CA THR A 74 -13.41 4.20 2.50
C THR A 74 -14.63 4.34 1.60
N VAL A 75 -15.80 4.51 2.21
CA VAL A 75 -17.01 4.98 1.52
C VAL A 75 -17.29 6.43 1.91
N ARG A 76 -17.44 7.27 0.90
CA ARG A 76 -17.84 8.66 1.04
C ARG A 76 -19.34 8.79 0.78
N GLY A 77 -20.07 9.44 1.69
CA GLY A 77 -21.52 9.58 1.55
C GLY A 77 -22.13 10.72 2.36
N LYS A 78 -23.46 10.75 2.43
CA LYS A 78 -24.27 11.61 3.29
C LYS A 78 -25.43 10.77 3.87
N PRO A 79 -25.85 10.99 5.13
CA PRO A 79 -25.37 12.00 6.10
C PRO A 79 -23.99 11.67 6.67
N ARG A 80 -23.58 10.39 6.73
CA ARG A 80 -22.25 10.00 7.22
C ARG A 80 -21.19 10.24 6.15
N THR A 81 -20.21 11.09 6.47
CA THR A 81 -19.24 11.54 5.46
C THR A 81 -18.20 10.50 5.09
N HIS A 82 -17.69 9.72 6.07
CA HIS A 82 -16.68 8.69 5.87
C HIS A 82 -16.92 7.52 6.81
N GLN A 83 -16.75 6.33 6.28
CA GLN A 83 -16.79 5.05 7.01
C GLN A 83 -16.05 3.99 6.22
N VAL A 84 -15.66 2.91 6.86
CA VAL A 84 -14.99 1.80 6.16
C VAL A 84 -15.99 0.71 5.84
N GLU A 85 -16.05 0.35 4.56
CA GLU A 85 -16.77 -0.80 4.05
C GLU A 85 -15.82 -1.96 3.87
N TYR A 86 -16.24 -3.13 4.31
CA TYR A 86 -15.56 -4.39 4.14
C TYR A 86 -16.24 -5.21 3.05
N LEU A 87 -15.45 -5.73 2.10
CA LEU A 87 -15.93 -6.56 1.01
C LEU A 87 -15.18 -7.88 0.97
N ILE A 88 -15.90 -8.97 0.65
CA ILE A 88 -15.30 -10.27 0.36
C ILE A 88 -15.62 -10.63 -1.09
N LEU A 89 -14.57 -10.84 -1.90
CA LEU A 89 -14.69 -11.24 -3.30
C LEU A 89 -14.07 -12.62 -3.50
N ARG A 90 -14.68 -13.43 -4.37
CA ARG A 90 -14.11 -14.70 -4.84
C ARG A 90 -12.95 -14.48 -5.79
N ASP A 91 -13.10 -13.53 -6.68
CA ASP A 91 -12.11 -13.06 -7.64
C ASP A 91 -12.45 -11.63 -8.09
N TRP A 92 -11.60 -11.02 -8.92
CA TRP A 92 -11.79 -9.64 -9.42
C TRP A 92 -12.96 -9.46 -10.39
N LYS A 93 -13.62 -10.54 -10.79
CA LYS A 93 -14.84 -10.54 -11.64
C LYS A 93 -16.11 -10.76 -10.85
N ASP A 94 -16.03 -10.92 -9.54
CA ASP A 94 -17.18 -11.14 -8.68
C ASP A 94 -18.13 -9.93 -8.75
N LYS A 95 -19.32 -10.14 -9.26
CA LYS A 95 -20.36 -9.10 -9.44
C LYS A 95 -21.26 -8.94 -8.21
N GLN A 96 -21.15 -9.85 -7.25
CA GLN A 96 -21.99 -9.89 -6.06
C GLN A 96 -21.14 -10.18 -4.81
N PRO A 97 -20.15 -9.32 -4.51
CA PRO A 97 -19.35 -9.49 -3.30
C PRO A 97 -20.23 -9.32 -2.06
N ARG A 98 -19.91 -10.03 -1.00
CA ARG A 98 -20.44 -9.68 0.34
C ARG A 98 -19.91 -8.30 0.70
N ARG A 99 -20.79 -7.41 1.17
CA ARG A 99 -20.45 -6.02 1.49
C ARG A 99 -21.10 -5.61 2.82
N GLU A 100 -20.30 -5.18 3.78
CA GLU A 100 -20.75 -4.75 5.10
C GLU A 100 -19.96 -3.53 5.58
N PHE A 101 -20.60 -2.65 6.34
CA PHE A 101 -19.87 -1.58 7.01
C PHE A 101 -19.32 -2.08 8.34
N LEU A 102 -18.06 -1.73 8.62
CA LEU A 102 -17.49 -2.00 9.94
C LEU A 102 -18.15 -1.12 11.00
N LYS A 103 -18.31 -1.68 12.22
CA LYS A 103 -18.94 -1.01 13.36
C LYS A 103 -17.91 -0.56 14.41
N ILE A 104 -16.81 0.05 13.96
CA ILE A 104 -15.72 0.47 14.85
C ILE A 104 -16.09 1.73 15.64
N THR A 105 -16.69 2.72 14.99
CA THR A 105 -17.12 3.99 15.58
C THR A 105 -18.20 4.64 14.72
N ASP A 106 -19.07 5.43 15.33
CA ASP A 106 -20.05 6.26 14.63
C ASP A 106 -19.44 7.54 14.05
N GLY A 107 -18.22 7.89 14.48
CA GLY A 107 -17.47 9.06 14.02
C GLY A 107 -16.84 8.90 12.65
N TYR A 108 -16.00 9.88 12.29
CA TYR A 108 -15.18 9.87 11.09
C TYR A 108 -14.05 8.84 11.21
N TYR A 109 -13.95 7.94 10.24
CA TYR A 109 -12.76 7.09 10.03
C TYR A 109 -12.67 6.63 8.59
N CYS A 110 -11.43 6.57 8.05
CA CYS A 110 -11.17 6.24 6.66
C CYS A 110 -9.70 5.91 6.38
N ALA A 111 -9.35 5.70 5.12
CA ALA A 111 -8.02 5.36 4.63
C ALA A 111 -7.42 4.18 5.40
N PRO A 112 -8.05 2.99 5.30
CA PRO A 112 -7.63 1.81 6.06
C PRO A 112 -6.36 1.17 5.50
N GLN A 113 -5.57 0.56 6.38
CA GLN A 113 -4.57 -0.46 6.06
C GLN A 113 -4.84 -1.69 6.91
N VAL A 114 -5.03 -2.86 6.31
CA VAL A 114 -5.25 -4.12 7.01
C VAL A 114 -4.03 -5.04 6.91
N PHE A 115 -3.63 -5.68 8.01
CA PHE A 115 -2.63 -6.74 8.01
C PHE A 115 -2.75 -7.64 9.25
N TYR A 116 -2.21 -8.85 9.16
CA TYR A 116 -2.07 -9.76 10.29
C TYR A 116 -0.74 -9.50 10.99
N PHE A 117 -0.76 -9.06 12.25
CA PHE A 117 0.45 -8.85 13.02
C PHE A 117 0.84 -10.13 13.74
N ARG A 118 1.81 -10.85 13.20
CA ARG A 118 2.22 -12.18 13.66
C ARG A 118 2.61 -12.24 15.14
N PRO A 119 3.34 -11.28 15.71
CA PRO A 119 3.70 -11.32 17.13
C PRO A 119 2.50 -11.33 18.06
N HIS A 120 1.40 -10.61 17.71
CA HIS A 120 0.17 -10.57 18.53
C HIS A 120 -0.88 -11.59 18.10
N LYS A 121 -0.66 -12.29 16.96
CA LYS A 121 -1.63 -13.24 16.37
C LYS A 121 -3.02 -12.61 16.15
N LYS A 122 -3.04 -11.36 15.68
CA LYS A 122 -4.25 -10.57 15.46
C LYS A 122 -4.19 -9.80 14.16
N TRP A 123 -5.35 -9.57 13.59
CA TRP A 123 -5.53 -8.61 12.52
C TRP A 123 -5.48 -7.19 13.10
N TYR A 124 -4.82 -6.32 12.40
CA TYR A 124 -4.76 -4.89 12.64
C TYR A 124 -5.42 -4.16 11.48
N LEU A 125 -6.26 -3.19 11.80
CA LEU A 125 -6.75 -2.19 10.87
C LEU A 125 -6.24 -0.85 11.36
N ILE A 126 -5.32 -0.27 10.59
CA ILE A 126 -4.82 1.09 10.80
C ILE A 126 -5.71 2.02 9.97
N TYR A 127 -6.06 3.17 10.49
CA TYR A 127 -6.89 4.15 9.79
C TYR A 127 -6.71 5.53 10.38
N GLN A 128 -7.19 6.53 9.68
CA GLN A 128 -7.30 7.86 10.23
C GLN A 128 -8.68 8.12 10.84
N THR A 129 -8.70 8.75 11.99
CA THR A 129 -9.91 9.20 12.68
C THR A 129 -9.77 10.66 13.09
N SER A 130 -10.82 11.27 13.64
CA SER A 130 -10.82 12.67 14.05
C SER A 130 -11.06 12.79 15.55
N ASP A 131 -10.18 13.54 16.22
CA ASP A 131 -10.34 13.97 17.60
C ASP A 131 -10.09 15.49 17.71
N PRO A 132 -11.15 16.31 17.81
CA PRO A 132 -11.01 17.77 17.88
C PRO A 132 -10.21 18.28 19.07
N SER A 133 -10.04 17.49 20.13
CA SER A 133 -9.24 17.84 21.30
C SER A 133 -7.72 17.76 21.07
N ARG A 134 -7.31 17.12 19.94
CA ARG A 134 -5.90 16.89 19.57
C ARG A 134 -5.42 17.84 18.47
N LYS A 135 -4.11 17.96 18.37
CA LYS A 135 -3.44 18.72 17.29
C LYS A 135 -2.34 17.86 16.66
N PRO A 136 -2.43 17.56 15.33
CA PRO A 136 -3.57 17.83 14.45
C PRO A 136 -4.84 17.09 14.91
N ALA A 137 -6.04 17.57 14.53
CA ALA A 137 -7.29 16.89 14.90
C ALA A 137 -7.46 15.53 14.21
N LEU A 138 -6.93 15.36 12.99
CA LEU A 138 -6.81 14.07 12.35
C LEU A 138 -5.75 13.24 13.07
N GLN A 139 -6.08 11.99 13.41
CA GLN A 139 -5.20 11.11 14.18
C GLN A 139 -5.06 9.74 13.55
N PRO A 140 -3.86 9.14 13.56
CA PRO A 140 -3.67 7.72 13.26
C PRO A 140 -4.21 6.86 14.40
N ALA A 141 -5.10 5.95 14.07
CA ALA A 141 -5.69 5.01 15.00
C ALA A 141 -5.60 3.59 14.49
N PHE A 142 -5.84 2.64 15.38
CA PHE A 142 -5.94 1.22 15.04
C PHE A 142 -7.09 0.56 15.79
N SER A 143 -7.58 -0.51 15.20
CA SER A 143 -8.44 -1.52 15.81
C SER A 143 -7.87 -2.90 15.55
N THR A 144 -8.16 -3.87 16.42
CA THR A 144 -7.69 -5.26 16.26
C THR A 144 -8.86 -6.22 16.24
N ASN A 145 -8.68 -7.36 15.57
CA ASN A 145 -9.62 -8.46 15.55
C ASN A 145 -8.87 -9.80 15.50
N GLU A 146 -9.43 -10.85 16.08
CA GLU A 146 -8.90 -12.21 15.96
C GLU A 146 -9.33 -12.87 14.64
N ARG A 147 -10.49 -12.46 14.10
CA ARG A 147 -11.06 -12.96 12.85
C ARG A 147 -11.28 -11.84 11.86
N LEU A 148 -10.70 -12.00 10.66
CA LEU A 148 -10.78 -10.99 9.61
C LEU A 148 -12.20 -10.73 9.11
N ASP A 149 -13.02 -11.78 9.05
CA ASP A 149 -14.38 -11.79 8.49
C ASP A 149 -15.48 -11.41 9.49
N ASP A 150 -15.12 -11.16 10.73
CA ASP A 150 -16.05 -10.73 11.78
C ASP A 150 -16.10 -9.18 11.82
N VAL A 151 -17.13 -8.60 11.22
CA VAL A 151 -17.28 -7.14 11.11
C VAL A 151 -17.58 -6.45 12.44
N GLU A 152 -18.06 -7.19 13.44
CA GLU A 152 -18.41 -6.68 14.77
C GLU A 152 -17.30 -6.92 15.80
N GLY A 153 -16.36 -7.82 15.50
CA GLY A 153 -15.26 -8.20 16.41
C GLY A 153 -14.11 -7.20 16.48
N TRP A 154 -14.14 -6.13 15.71
CA TRP A 154 -13.09 -5.11 15.76
C TRP A 154 -13.14 -4.32 17.06
N SER A 155 -12.00 -4.18 17.73
CA SER A 155 -11.88 -3.39 18.94
C SER A 155 -12.25 -1.91 18.70
N PRO A 156 -12.69 -1.17 19.74
CA PRO A 156 -12.82 0.29 19.64
C PRO A 156 -11.51 0.95 19.19
N PRO A 157 -11.58 2.20 18.66
CA PRO A 157 -10.40 2.94 18.24
C PRO A 157 -9.37 3.14 19.34
N SER A 158 -8.10 2.90 19.04
CA SER A 158 -6.96 3.24 19.88
C SER A 158 -5.99 4.08 19.07
N PHE A 159 -5.45 5.17 19.65
CA PHE A 159 -4.52 6.05 18.96
C PHE A 159 -3.10 5.46 18.97
N LEU A 160 -2.37 5.60 17.85
CA LEU A 160 -0.96 5.22 17.77
C LEU A 160 -0.07 6.15 18.62
N PHE A 161 -0.43 7.43 18.72
CA PHE A 161 0.30 8.39 19.53
C PHE A 161 -0.54 8.81 20.75
N PRO A 162 0.04 8.85 21.95
CA PRO A 162 -0.68 9.34 23.14
C PRO A 162 -1.00 10.83 23.04
N THR A 163 -0.09 11.60 22.41
CA THR A 163 -0.24 13.03 22.12
C THR A 163 0.17 13.29 20.67
N GLY A 164 -0.31 14.38 20.07
CA GLY A 164 0.12 14.79 18.74
C GLY A 164 1.63 15.03 18.69
N PRO A 165 2.35 14.60 17.62
CA PRO A 165 3.78 14.81 17.51
C PRO A 165 4.14 16.27 17.28
N GLU A 166 5.28 16.70 17.80
CA GLU A 166 5.79 18.06 17.59
C GLU A 166 6.15 18.29 16.11
N GLY A 167 5.92 19.50 15.62
CA GLY A 167 6.30 19.93 14.27
C GLY A 167 5.43 19.40 13.13
N VAL A 168 4.52 18.48 13.38
CA VAL A 168 3.59 17.94 12.38
C VAL A 168 2.29 18.75 12.42
N GLN A 169 2.08 19.64 11.44
CA GLN A 169 0.85 20.44 11.33
C GLN A 169 -0.29 19.69 10.64
N ARG A 170 0.06 18.80 9.69
CA ARG A 170 -0.85 17.93 8.94
C ARG A 170 -0.21 16.58 8.78
N TRP A 171 -1.02 15.57 8.74
CA TRP A 171 -0.64 14.20 8.38
C TRP A 171 -1.85 13.47 7.82
N ILE A 172 -1.61 12.55 6.91
CA ILE A 172 -2.66 11.78 6.23
C ILE A 172 -2.10 10.45 5.73
N ASP A 173 -2.98 9.47 5.57
CA ASP A 173 -2.73 8.19 4.91
C ASP A 173 -1.58 7.41 5.58
N PHE A 174 -1.90 6.88 6.74
CA PHE A 174 -0.95 6.19 7.62
C PHE A 174 -0.69 4.78 7.14
N TRP A 175 0.59 4.45 6.95
CA TRP A 175 1.04 3.15 6.49
C TRP A 175 2.08 2.55 7.43
N ILE A 176 1.84 1.29 7.86
CA ILE A 176 2.77 0.54 8.72
C ILE A 176 3.41 -0.58 7.93
N ILE A 177 4.71 -0.75 8.09
CA ILE A 177 5.51 -1.88 7.63
C ILE A 177 6.52 -2.22 8.72
N CYS A 178 6.84 -3.51 8.87
CA CYS A 178 7.84 -3.96 9.85
C CYS A 178 9.01 -4.69 9.18
N ASP A 179 10.20 -4.49 9.73
CA ASP A 179 11.32 -5.39 9.54
C ASP A 179 11.41 -6.40 10.71
N GLU A 180 12.59 -6.97 10.94
CA GLU A 180 12.82 -7.96 11.99
C GLU A 180 12.86 -7.36 13.40
N GLU A 181 13.13 -6.05 13.52
CA GLU A 181 13.43 -5.38 14.80
C GLU A 181 12.43 -4.28 15.14
N ARG A 182 11.86 -3.61 14.10
CA ARG A 182 11.07 -2.40 14.26
C ARG A 182 9.80 -2.40 13.41
N ALA A 183 8.82 -1.67 13.90
CA ALA A 183 7.69 -1.18 13.10
C ALA A 183 7.96 0.26 12.69
N TYR A 184 7.63 0.59 11.44
CA TYR A 184 7.76 1.90 10.84
C TYR A 184 6.40 2.40 10.40
N LEU A 185 6.07 3.62 10.80
CA LEU A 185 4.90 4.35 10.37
C LEU A 185 5.31 5.41 9.36
N PHE A 186 4.76 5.32 8.16
CA PHE A 186 4.94 6.30 7.09
C PHE A 186 3.66 7.09 6.86
N PHE A 187 3.80 8.36 6.47
CA PHE A 187 2.68 9.24 6.12
C PHE A 187 3.16 10.45 5.32
N THR A 188 2.24 11.22 4.77
CA THR A 188 2.51 12.51 4.11
C THR A 188 1.85 13.65 4.84
N SER A 189 2.23 14.89 4.51
CA SER A 189 1.68 16.13 5.09
C SER A 189 1.05 17.06 4.07
N LEU A 190 0.80 16.60 2.83
CA LEU A 190 0.17 17.34 1.72
C LEU A 190 0.99 18.54 1.20
N ASP A 191 2.24 18.64 1.56
CA ASP A 191 3.15 19.76 1.25
C ASP A 191 4.49 19.29 0.68
N GLY A 192 4.51 18.09 0.07
CA GLY A 192 5.70 17.52 -0.53
C GLY A 192 6.64 16.81 0.45
N GLN A 193 6.18 16.53 1.67
CA GLN A 193 6.97 15.84 2.68
C GLN A 193 6.47 14.42 2.93
N PHE A 194 7.41 13.47 2.92
CA PHE A 194 7.22 12.10 3.32
C PHE A 194 7.90 11.89 4.66
N TRP A 195 7.14 11.42 5.63
CA TRP A 195 7.53 11.31 7.02
C TRP A 195 7.64 9.88 7.48
N ARG A 196 8.46 9.65 8.50
CA ARG A 196 8.61 8.38 9.18
C ARG A 196 8.66 8.55 10.69
N SER A 197 7.99 7.66 11.42
CA SER A 197 8.17 7.36 12.83
C SER A 197 8.47 5.88 12.99
N GLU A 198 9.10 5.46 14.08
CA GLU A 198 9.50 4.07 14.31
C GLU A 198 9.35 3.68 15.77
N THR A 199 9.13 2.39 16.02
CA THR A 199 9.11 1.81 17.37
C THR A 199 9.74 0.41 17.35
N PRO A 200 10.39 -0.06 18.43
CA PRO A 200 10.79 -1.46 18.54
C PRO A 200 9.59 -2.39 18.34
N LEU A 201 9.78 -3.49 17.62
CA LEU A 201 8.67 -4.41 17.29
C LEU A 201 7.93 -4.93 18.54
N LYS A 202 8.66 -5.13 19.64
CA LYS A 202 8.12 -5.57 20.94
C LYS A 202 7.20 -4.54 21.61
N ASP A 203 7.34 -3.26 21.27
CA ASP A 203 6.60 -2.15 21.87
C ASP A 203 5.39 -1.76 21.01
N PHE A 204 5.31 -2.28 19.75
CA PHE A 204 4.18 -2.05 18.84
C PHE A 204 2.86 -2.48 19.49
N PRO A 205 1.77 -1.73 19.39
CA PRO A 205 1.52 -0.55 18.54
C PRO A 205 1.82 0.80 19.21
N HIS A 206 2.61 0.83 20.26
CA HIS A 206 2.95 2.02 21.05
C HIS A 206 4.45 2.37 20.92
N GLY A 207 4.90 3.36 21.71
CA GLY A 207 6.34 3.70 21.79
C GLY A 207 6.93 4.38 20.56
N TRP A 208 6.10 4.99 19.72
CA TRP A 208 6.52 5.67 18.50
C TRP A 208 7.46 6.83 18.76
N SER A 209 8.55 6.90 18.00
CA SER A 209 9.48 8.03 18.01
C SER A 209 8.82 9.31 17.48
N GLN A 210 9.41 10.46 17.72
CA GLN A 210 9.00 11.68 17.02
C GLN A 210 9.20 11.50 15.51
N PRO A 211 8.19 11.84 14.69
CA PRO A 211 8.28 11.74 13.24
C PRO A 211 9.38 12.65 12.67
N ARG A 212 10.01 12.18 11.60
CA ARG A 212 10.99 12.94 10.84
C ARG A 212 10.72 12.88 9.35
N VAL A 213 11.03 13.94 8.63
CA VAL A 213 10.97 13.98 7.16
C VAL A 213 12.10 13.11 6.62
N VAL A 214 11.74 12.15 5.74
CA VAL A 214 12.68 11.21 5.11
C VAL A 214 12.81 11.42 3.60
N LEU A 215 11.88 12.20 3.00
CA LEU A 215 11.96 12.63 1.61
C LEU A 215 11.21 13.96 1.45
N ARG A 216 11.76 14.85 0.62
CA ARG A 216 11.08 16.05 0.10
C ARG A 216 11.05 15.97 -1.42
N ALA A 217 9.87 15.97 -2.01
CA ALA A 217 9.65 15.87 -3.45
C ALA A 217 8.31 16.49 -3.83
N ASP A 218 8.06 16.58 -5.14
CA ASP A 218 6.73 16.92 -5.68
C ASP A 218 5.81 15.68 -5.54
N ILE A 219 5.35 15.44 -4.31
CA ILE A 219 4.45 14.37 -3.87
C ILE A 219 3.28 14.97 -3.09
N PHE A 220 2.20 14.18 -2.93
CA PHE A 220 0.98 14.70 -2.33
C PHE A 220 0.50 13.86 -1.13
N GLU A 221 -0.06 12.67 -1.38
CA GLU A 221 -0.67 11.82 -0.34
C GLU A 221 -0.46 10.32 -0.62
N ALA A 222 -1.16 9.43 0.09
CA ALA A 222 -1.23 7.99 -0.16
C ALA A 222 0.16 7.32 -0.32
N ALA A 223 1.03 7.53 0.66
CA ALA A 223 2.37 6.94 0.66
C ALA A 223 2.35 5.53 1.26
N HIS A 224 2.62 4.53 0.44
CA HIS A 224 2.68 3.13 0.84
C HIS A 224 4.06 2.54 0.61
N VAL A 225 4.54 1.73 1.56
CA VAL A 225 5.89 1.16 1.55
C VAL A 225 5.82 -0.37 1.57
N TYR A 226 6.61 -1.01 0.71
CA TYR A 226 6.61 -2.45 0.50
C TYR A 226 8.03 -3.01 0.53
N ARG A 227 8.18 -4.25 0.99
CA ARG A 227 9.39 -5.06 0.81
C ARG A 227 9.34 -5.75 -0.54
N LEU A 228 10.41 -5.68 -1.31
CA LEU A 228 10.52 -6.40 -2.59
C LEU A 228 11.00 -7.83 -2.35
N LYS A 229 10.14 -8.81 -2.66
CA LYS A 229 10.43 -10.23 -2.46
C LYS A 229 11.68 -10.68 -3.22
N GLY A 230 12.62 -11.26 -2.50
CA GLY A 230 13.87 -11.76 -3.08
C GLY A 230 14.88 -10.69 -3.46
N LEU A 231 14.63 -9.42 -3.11
CA LEU A 231 15.57 -8.31 -3.25
C LEU A 231 15.80 -7.64 -1.88
N PRO A 232 17.02 -7.16 -1.60
CA PRO A 232 17.30 -6.42 -0.36
C PRO A 232 16.87 -4.95 -0.50
N LEU A 233 15.60 -4.71 -0.86
CA LEU A 233 15.08 -3.39 -1.21
C LEU A 233 13.65 -3.19 -0.71
N TYR A 234 13.35 -1.94 -0.43
CA TYR A 234 12.01 -1.44 -0.15
C TYR A 234 11.57 -0.47 -1.26
N LEU A 235 10.30 -0.51 -1.59
CA LEU A 235 9.63 0.35 -2.57
C LEU A 235 8.63 1.24 -1.85
N ALA A 236 8.77 2.56 -1.98
CA ALA A 236 7.72 3.50 -1.63
C ALA A 236 7.00 3.94 -2.90
N ILE A 237 5.68 3.83 -2.92
CA ILE A 237 4.83 4.46 -3.92
C ILE A 237 4.08 5.61 -3.26
N ILE A 238 4.08 6.78 -3.90
CA ILE A 238 3.51 7.99 -3.32
C ILE A 238 2.71 8.71 -4.40
N GLU A 239 1.49 9.09 -4.07
CA GLU A 239 0.63 9.85 -4.97
C GLU A 239 1.18 11.26 -5.20
N ALA A 240 1.06 11.74 -6.43
CA ALA A 240 1.38 13.10 -6.86
C ALA A 240 0.22 13.69 -7.66
N GLN A 241 0.25 15.00 -7.87
CA GLN A 241 -0.78 15.73 -8.59
C GLN A 241 -0.24 16.40 -9.85
N ASN A 242 -1.11 16.50 -10.86
CA ASN A 242 -0.94 17.39 -12.00
C ASN A 242 -2.27 18.11 -12.27
N GLY A 243 -2.45 19.29 -11.70
CA GLY A 243 -3.76 19.95 -11.61
C GLY A 243 -4.71 19.12 -10.75
N SER A 244 -5.86 18.73 -11.29
CA SER A 244 -6.82 17.84 -10.63
C SER A 244 -6.51 16.36 -10.76
N ARG A 245 -5.66 15.97 -11.72
CA ARG A 245 -5.30 14.58 -11.98
C ARG A 245 -4.31 14.05 -10.97
N ARG A 246 -4.45 12.77 -10.65
CA ARG A 246 -3.61 12.03 -9.72
C ARG A 246 -2.80 10.96 -10.45
N TYR A 247 -1.57 10.70 -9.98
CA TYR A 247 -0.70 9.65 -10.49
C TYR A 247 0.30 9.24 -9.41
N TYR A 248 1.02 8.13 -9.60
CA TYR A 248 1.98 7.62 -8.63
C TYR A 248 3.42 7.81 -9.06
N LYS A 249 4.25 8.17 -8.11
CA LYS A 249 5.71 8.15 -8.15
C LYS A 249 6.24 6.98 -7.34
N ALA A 250 7.44 6.51 -7.66
CA ALA A 250 8.11 5.43 -6.93
C ALA A 250 9.53 5.79 -6.52
N TYR A 251 9.90 5.33 -5.33
CA TYR A 251 11.22 5.50 -4.72
C TYR A 251 11.69 4.18 -4.15
N LEU A 252 13.03 3.96 -4.11
CA LEU A 252 13.66 2.80 -3.52
C LEU A 252 14.53 3.16 -2.33
N ALA A 253 14.60 2.27 -1.35
CA ALA A 253 15.56 2.32 -0.26
C ALA A 253 16.10 0.91 0.03
N ASP A 254 17.34 0.84 0.53
CA ASP A 254 17.95 -0.44 0.95
C ASP A 254 17.48 -0.85 2.35
N ARG A 255 16.99 0.11 3.13
CA ARG A 255 16.49 -0.07 4.50
C ARG A 255 15.31 0.87 4.75
N LEU A 256 14.39 0.49 5.63
CA LEU A 256 13.24 1.33 6.00
C LEU A 256 13.65 2.63 6.71
N ASP A 257 14.80 2.62 7.38
CA ASP A 257 15.39 3.80 8.02
C ASP A 257 16.43 4.51 7.14
N GLY A 258 16.65 4.05 5.91
CA GLY A 258 17.60 4.57 4.94
C GLY A 258 17.09 5.75 4.11
N GLU A 259 17.90 6.12 3.12
CA GLU A 259 17.61 7.18 2.15
C GLU A 259 16.72 6.64 1.02
N TRP A 260 15.72 7.42 0.61
CA TRP A 260 14.82 7.13 -0.50
C TRP A 260 15.34 7.74 -1.80
N ARG A 261 15.60 6.90 -2.80
CA ARG A 261 16.12 7.29 -4.12
C ARG A 261 15.01 7.19 -5.16
N ALA A 262 14.92 8.18 -6.06
CA ALA A 262 13.95 8.17 -7.15
C ALA A 262 14.11 6.93 -8.05
N LEU A 263 12.99 6.27 -8.39
CA LEU A 263 12.93 5.16 -9.34
C LEU A 263 12.08 5.53 -10.57
N ALA A 264 10.84 5.93 -10.34
CA ALA A 264 9.87 6.36 -11.35
C ALA A 264 9.15 7.60 -10.79
N ALA A 265 9.88 8.72 -10.71
CA ALA A 265 9.47 9.92 -9.99
C ALA A 265 9.16 11.12 -10.90
N GLU A 266 9.32 10.95 -12.22
CA GLU A 266 9.02 12.00 -13.19
C GLU A 266 7.56 11.92 -13.67
N ARG A 267 6.98 13.08 -14.01
CA ARG A 267 5.59 13.16 -14.45
C ARG A 267 5.33 12.44 -15.77
N ASP A 268 6.27 12.52 -16.68
CA ASP A 268 6.21 11.89 -18.00
C ASP A 268 6.63 10.41 -17.97
N LYS A 269 7.26 9.98 -16.88
CA LYS A 269 7.67 8.61 -16.62
C LYS A 269 7.27 8.16 -15.20
N PRO A 270 5.96 8.14 -14.90
CA PRO A 270 5.46 7.82 -13.58
C PRO A 270 5.54 6.32 -13.26
N PHE A 271 5.35 5.98 -11.98
CA PHE A 271 5.11 4.59 -11.60
C PHE A 271 3.79 4.07 -12.15
N LEU A 272 2.69 4.79 -11.91
CA LEU A 272 1.36 4.54 -12.46
C LEU A 272 0.66 5.87 -12.76
N GLY A 273 0.27 6.07 -14.00
CA GLY A 273 -0.45 7.27 -14.44
C GLY A 273 -0.92 7.14 -15.88
N PRO A 274 -1.64 8.14 -16.42
CA PRO A 274 -2.20 8.06 -17.77
C PRO A 274 -1.15 7.91 -18.88
N GLN A 275 0.12 8.22 -18.60
CA GLN A 275 1.21 8.13 -19.58
C GLN A 275 1.72 6.70 -19.83
N ASN A 276 1.48 5.78 -18.88
CA ASN A 276 2.02 4.42 -18.93
C ASN A 276 0.98 3.32 -18.72
N VAL A 277 -0.29 3.65 -19.02
CA VAL A 277 -1.43 2.73 -18.93
C VAL A 277 -1.99 2.40 -20.32
N THR A 278 -2.32 1.13 -20.53
CA THR A 278 -3.16 0.64 -21.63
C THR A 278 -4.45 0.07 -21.06
N PHE A 279 -5.61 0.45 -21.60
CA PHE A 279 -6.89 -0.08 -21.16
C PHE A 279 -7.29 -1.34 -21.94
N ARG A 280 -7.83 -2.32 -21.24
CA ARG A 280 -8.60 -3.43 -21.85
C ARG A 280 -10.07 -3.03 -21.92
N GLY A 281 -10.51 -2.55 -23.07
CA GLY A 281 -11.83 -1.95 -23.28
C GLY A 281 -11.79 -0.43 -23.25
N GLU A 282 -12.93 0.19 -23.00
CA GLU A 282 -13.05 1.66 -22.99
C GLU A 282 -12.27 2.27 -21.80
N PRO A 283 -11.46 3.31 -22.04
CA PRO A 283 -10.84 4.09 -20.98
C PRO A 283 -11.90 4.70 -20.06
N TRP A 284 -11.70 4.54 -18.74
CA TRP A 284 -12.69 5.01 -17.77
C TRP A 284 -12.11 5.95 -16.70
N CYS A 285 -10.81 6.18 -16.69
CA CYS A 285 -10.16 7.09 -15.75
C CYS A 285 -8.90 7.74 -16.34
N GLU A 286 -8.64 8.98 -16.01
CA GLU A 286 -7.38 9.69 -16.21
C GLU A 286 -6.67 10.00 -14.88
N SER A 287 -7.37 9.84 -13.75
CA SER A 287 -6.80 9.93 -12.41
C SER A 287 -6.63 8.55 -11.79
N PHE A 288 -5.43 8.31 -11.26
CA PHE A 288 -5.01 7.10 -10.54
C PHE A 288 -4.61 7.54 -9.14
N SER A 289 -5.46 7.28 -8.16
CA SER A 289 -5.33 7.82 -6.81
C SER A 289 -5.40 6.69 -5.80
N HIS A 290 -5.09 6.95 -4.59
CA HIS A 290 -4.99 6.11 -3.39
C HIS A 290 -5.24 4.63 -3.65
N GLY A 291 -4.16 3.85 -3.75
CA GLY A 291 -4.21 2.43 -4.10
C GLY A 291 -3.13 1.63 -3.40
N GLU A 292 -3.34 0.33 -3.30
CA GLU A 292 -2.44 -0.63 -2.66
C GLU A 292 -1.92 -1.65 -3.66
N LEU A 293 -0.60 -1.95 -3.63
CA LEU A 293 -0.03 -3.09 -4.33
C LEU A 293 -0.52 -4.40 -3.71
N ILE A 294 -0.88 -5.37 -4.56
CA ILE A 294 -1.29 -6.70 -4.11
C ILE A 294 -0.08 -7.40 -3.48
N ARG A 295 -0.22 -7.74 -2.21
CA ARG A 295 0.83 -8.40 -1.42
C ARG A 295 0.86 -9.91 -1.62
N GLU A 296 2.05 -10.50 -1.49
CA GLU A 296 2.25 -11.96 -1.51
C GLU A 296 1.83 -12.65 -0.20
N GLY A 297 1.74 -11.87 0.89
CA GLY A 297 1.34 -12.34 2.22
C GLY A 297 0.27 -11.46 2.85
N ILE A 298 -0.09 -11.80 4.07
CA ILE A 298 -1.12 -11.08 4.85
C ILE A 298 -0.52 -10.25 5.99
N ASP A 299 0.79 -10.36 6.21
CA ASP A 299 1.43 -9.93 7.44
C ASP A 299 2.06 -8.52 7.36
N GLU A 300 2.64 -8.10 8.48
CA GLU A 300 3.27 -6.80 8.70
C GLU A 300 4.50 -6.51 7.83
N ARG A 301 5.00 -7.52 7.07
CA ARG A 301 6.16 -7.37 6.18
C ARG A 301 5.84 -6.60 4.90
N MET A 302 4.57 -6.51 4.52
CA MET A 302 4.11 -5.85 3.29
C MET A 302 4.88 -6.29 2.04
N GLU A 303 5.13 -7.59 1.90
CA GLU A 303 5.94 -8.12 0.81
C GLU A 303 5.17 -8.16 -0.51
N VAL A 304 5.79 -7.66 -1.61
CA VAL A 304 5.27 -7.72 -2.97
C VAL A 304 6.24 -8.41 -3.91
N ASN A 305 5.73 -9.04 -4.95
CA ASN A 305 6.54 -9.71 -5.96
C ASN A 305 6.97 -8.71 -7.05
N PRO A 306 8.27 -8.35 -7.15
CA PRO A 306 8.74 -7.37 -8.12
C PRO A 306 8.67 -7.86 -9.58
N ASP A 307 8.54 -9.17 -9.80
CA ASP A 307 8.38 -9.76 -11.14
C ASP A 307 6.92 -9.70 -11.63
N ARG A 308 5.95 -9.39 -10.74
CA ARG A 308 4.53 -9.37 -11.06
C ARG A 308 3.76 -8.41 -10.14
N LEU A 309 3.86 -7.12 -10.40
CA LEU A 309 3.09 -6.15 -9.64
C LEU A 309 1.65 -6.07 -10.15
N GLU A 310 0.74 -6.03 -9.21
CA GLU A 310 -0.67 -5.70 -9.41
C GLU A 310 -1.03 -4.61 -8.39
N MET A 311 -1.81 -3.62 -8.79
CA MET A 311 -2.21 -2.50 -7.93
C MET A 311 -3.72 -2.28 -7.99
N LEU A 312 -4.36 -2.38 -6.85
CA LEU A 312 -5.73 -1.93 -6.67
C LEU A 312 -5.71 -0.43 -6.42
N PHE A 313 -6.46 0.36 -7.19
CA PHE A 313 -6.45 1.82 -7.11
C PHE A 313 -7.86 2.40 -7.23
N GLN A 314 -8.06 3.62 -6.75
CA GLN A 314 -9.25 4.38 -7.06
C GLN A 314 -9.02 5.24 -8.31
N GLY A 315 -9.97 5.19 -9.23
CA GLY A 315 -9.91 5.92 -10.49
C GLY A 315 -11.18 6.70 -10.77
N VAL A 316 -11.05 7.76 -11.57
CA VAL A 316 -12.15 8.58 -12.05
C VAL A 316 -11.73 9.32 -13.34
N SER A 317 -12.67 9.61 -14.22
CA SER A 317 -12.42 10.39 -15.42
C SER A 317 -12.46 11.91 -15.14
N ASP A 318 -11.76 12.68 -15.98
CA ASP A 318 -11.82 14.14 -15.95
C ASP A 318 -13.26 14.65 -16.15
N GLN A 319 -14.04 13.96 -16.99
CA GLN A 319 -15.43 14.31 -17.24
C GLN A 319 -16.28 14.20 -15.96
N GLU A 320 -16.09 13.10 -15.19
CA GLU A 320 -16.82 12.87 -13.96
C GLU A 320 -16.39 13.78 -12.81
N MET A 321 -15.16 14.28 -12.83
CA MET A 321 -14.66 15.25 -11.83
C MET A 321 -15.15 16.66 -12.07
N ARG A 322 -15.48 17.00 -13.34
CA ARG A 322 -15.76 18.38 -13.73
C ARG A 322 -16.94 18.98 -12.94
N GLY A 323 -16.70 20.13 -12.31
CA GLY A 323 -17.71 20.86 -11.55
C GLY A 323 -18.10 20.24 -10.20
N LYS A 324 -17.45 19.16 -9.78
CA LYS A 324 -17.71 18.54 -8.48
C LYS A 324 -16.76 19.04 -7.40
N VAL A 325 -17.27 19.18 -6.19
CA VAL A 325 -16.42 19.31 -5.00
C VAL A 325 -15.78 17.96 -4.69
N TYR A 326 -14.57 17.96 -4.11
CA TYR A 326 -13.78 16.75 -3.89
C TYR A 326 -14.57 15.61 -3.22
N GLY A 327 -15.41 15.92 -2.24
CA GLY A 327 -16.21 14.92 -1.50
C GLY A 327 -17.35 14.27 -2.32
N GLU A 328 -17.63 14.72 -3.53
CA GLU A 328 -18.70 14.21 -4.40
C GLU A 328 -18.15 13.60 -5.70
N ILE A 329 -16.81 13.54 -5.85
CA ILE A 329 -16.16 12.86 -6.97
C ILE A 329 -16.46 11.36 -6.90
N PRO A 330 -16.99 10.73 -7.97
CA PRO A 330 -17.46 9.35 -7.96
C PRO A 330 -16.32 8.34 -8.20
N TRP A 331 -15.36 8.28 -7.28
CA TRP A 331 -14.26 7.32 -7.35
C TRP A 331 -14.77 5.88 -7.36
N ARG A 332 -14.14 5.05 -8.19
CA ARG A 332 -14.37 3.61 -8.31
C ARG A 332 -13.05 2.88 -8.22
N LEU A 333 -13.08 1.61 -7.83
CA LEU A 333 -11.86 0.79 -7.76
C LEU A 333 -11.59 0.11 -9.09
N GLY A 334 -10.34 0.09 -9.49
CA GLY A 334 -9.79 -0.61 -10.63
C GLY A 334 -8.54 -1.40 -10.27
N LEU A 335 -8.17 -2.35 -11.13
CA LEU A 335 -6.95 -3.13 -11.01
C LEU A 335 -6.01 -2.80 -12.17
N ALA A 336 -4.79 -2.39 -11.85
CA ALA A 336 -3.69 -2.23 -12.77
C ALA A 336 -2.76 -3.45 -12.63
N VAL A 337 -2.43 -4.09 -13.74
CA VAL A 337 -1.52 -5.24 -13.81
C VAL A 337 -0.29 -4.83 -14.60
N GLN A 338 0.89 -4.96 -13.99
CA GLN A 338 2.14 -4.64 -14.66
C GLN A 338 2.34 -5.52 -15.89
N GLN A 339 2.62 -4.91 -17.01
CA GLN A 339 3.02 -5.61 -18.22
C GLN A 339 4.54 -5.77 -18.22
N LEU A 340 5.00 -7.00 -18.20
CA LEU A 340 6.43 -7.29 -18.36
C LEU A 340 6.85 -7.04 -19.81
N PRO A 341 8.07 -6.53 -20.06
CA PRO A 341 8.58 -6.42 -21.42
C PRO A 341 8.58 -7.80 -22.07
N MET A 342 8.04 -7.90 -23.29
CA MET A 342 8.19 -9.13 -24.06
C MET A 342 9.69 -9.40 -24.27
N ILE A 343 10.18 -10.49 -23.74
CA ILE A 343 11.52 -10.99 -24.04
C ILE A 343 11.49 -11.33 -25.55
N ARG A 344 12.05 -10.43 -26.38
CA ARG A 344 12.33 -10.79 -27.76
C ARG A 344 13.47 -11.81 -27.71
N GLU A 345 13.15 -13.07 -27.91
CA GLU A 345 14.18 -14.05 -28.20
C GLU A 345 15.00 -13.51 -29.37
N ARG A 346 16.27 -13.22 -29.12
CA ARG A 346 17.22 -12.90 -30.20
C ARG A 346 17.32 -14.18 -31.04
N LYS A 347 16.78 -14.14 -32.24
CA LYS A 347 16.99 -15.15 -33.26
C LYS A 347 18.43 -15.13 -33.73
#